data_1343dc0285dd5f47f7db1b8d0c4ecb29
#
_entry.id   1343dc0285dd5f47f7db1b8d0c4ecb29
#
_cell.length_a   1.000
_cell.length_b   1.000
_cell.length_c   1.000
_cell.angle_alpha   90.00
_cell.angle_beta   90.00
_cell.angle_gamma   90.00
#
_symmetry.space_group_name_H-M   'P 1'
#
loop_
_entity.id
_entity.type
_entity.pdbx_description
1 polymer ?
#
loop_
_entity_poly.entity_id
_entity_poly.type
_entity_poly.pdbx_seq_one_letter_code
_entity_poly.pdbx_strand_id
1 'polypeptide(L)'
;LISCTLTLLAVFLVFNLMPTEKKIERQLQRLYSTDDPQFRRSMGVLLGPPILEGNQVQVLRNGDEIFPAMLKAIHEAKHSITFETYIYWSESIGREFSDALIERARAGVKVHVMLDFIGSMKLSAEAIERMRQAGVQLQRYHKPVWWKFTRLNNRTHRKVLVVDGRIGFTGGVGIADQWRGNAHDPKHWRDTHFRVEGPVVGQMQAVFADNWTKATGVVLDGPTYFPALKPVGAQAAQMFSSSPTGGSESMLLMYLISITAARQTIHLSSSYFVPDDLTVRALVAAAKRGVKIRIITPGTDIDSEIVRAASRERWGPLLRAGIEIAEYRPTMFHVKALVIDSLMVSVGSTNFDNRSFNINDEANLNVLDHAFAAEQVSIFNEDWAKARLVSLKDWENRSWKDKVLSELASVVGDQL
;
A
#
# COMPACT_ATOMS: atom_id res chain seq x y z
N LEU A 1 4.58 29.87 -34.88
CA LEU A 1 3.60 29.23 -33.99
C LEU A 1 4.05 27.83 -33.59
N ILE A 2 4.26 26.90 -34.54
CA ILE A 2 4.68 25.51 -34.26
C ILE A 2 5.98 25.48 -33.45
N SER A 3 7.00 26.27 -33.79
CA SER A 3 8.25 26.36 -33.06
C SER A 3 8.05 26.83 -31.59
N CYS A 4 7.25 27.88 -31.38
CA CYS A 4 6.93 28.38 -30.04
C CYS A 4 6.18 27.34 -29.21
N THR A 5 5.25 26.59 -29.84
CA THR A 5 4.52 25.51 -29.14
C THR A 5 5.43 24.36 -28.74
N LEU A 6 6.34 23.95 -29.64
CA LEU A 6 7.33 22.92 -29.36
C LEU A 6 8.33 23.33 -28.26
N THR A 7 8.76 24.58 -28.26
CA THR A 7 9.65 25.12 -27.23
C THR A 7 8.94 25.21 -25.89
N LEU A 8 7.69 25.67 -25.85
CA LEU A 8 6.89 25.68 -24.62
C LEU A 8 6.63 24.26 -24.10
N LEU A 9 6.36 23.31 -24.98
CA LEU A 9 6.19 21.90 -24.62
C LEU A 9 7.50 21.30 -24.09
N ALA A 10 8.64 21.59 -24.72
CA ALA A 10 9.95 21.13 -24.27
C ALA A 10 10.33 21.74 -22.91
N VAL A 11 10.14 23.05 -22.72
CA VAL A 11 10.33 23.73 -21.45
C VAL A 11 9.42 23.14 -20.38
N PHE A 12 8.15 22.94 -20.71
CA PHE A 12 7.17 22.32 -19.85
C PHE A 12 7.59 20.88 -19.43
N LEU A 13 8.03 20.06 -20.38
CA LEU A 13 8.54 18.70 -20.11
C LEU A 13 9.79 18.74 -19.24
N VAL A 14 10.74 19.63 -19.51
CA VAL A 14 11.96 19.78 -18.69
C VAL A 14 11.62 20.17 -17.27
N PHE A 15 10.77 21.19 -17.03
CA PHE A 15 10.37 21.59 -15.69
C PHE A 15 9.55 20.53 -14.95
N ASN A 16 8.85 19.65 -15.66
CA ASN A 16 8.06 18.58 -15.04
C ASN A 16 8.82 17.27 -14.85
N LEU A 17 9.91 17.07 -15.58
CA LEU A 17 10.76 15.88 -15.48
C LEU A 17 11.99 16.11 -14.56
N MET A 18 12.31 17.37 -14.25
CA MET A 18 13.38 17.65 -13.28
C MET A 18 12.88 17.46 -11.84
N PRO A 19 13.46 16.51 -11.08
CA PRO A 19 13.15 16.40 -9.67
C PRO A 19 13.63 17.66 -8.95
N THR A 20 12.73 18.31 -8.20
CA THR A 20 13.03 19.51 -7.41
C THR A 20 13.75 19.19 -6.11
N GLU A 21 13.73 17.96 -5.66
CA GLU A 21 14.34 17.49 -4.41
C GLU A 21 15.36 16.38 -4.67
N LYS A 22 16.39 16.30 -3.81
CA LYS A 22 17.36 15.22 -3.87
C LYS A 22 16.72 13.94 -3.36
N LYS A 23 16.82 12.87 -4.16
CA LYS A 23 16.41 11.52 -3.76
C LYS A 23 17.46 10.89 -2.84
N ILE A 24 17.04 9.87 -2.08
CA ILE A 24 17.99 9.03 -1.34
C ILE A 24 18.85 8.27 -2.34
N GLU A 25 20.14 8.57 -2.39
CA GLU A 25 21.07 7.98 -3.38
C GLU A 25 22.03 6.96 -2.76
N ARG A 26 22.22 7.03 -1.44
CA ARG A 26 23.22 6.22 -0.73
C ARG A 26 22.57 5.14 0.10
N GLN A 27 23.22 3.98 0.13
CA GLN A 27 22.85 2.91 1.04
C GLN A 27 23.00 3.37 2.50
N LEU A 28 22.04 2.97 3.34
CA LEU A 28 22.14 3.18 4.77
C LEU A 28 23.22 2.28 5.36
N GLN A 29 23.96 2.81 6.34
CA GLN A 29 24.87 2.01 7.13
C GLN A 29 24.08 1.17 8.13
N ARG A 30 24.50 -0.08 8.32
CA ARG A 30 23.91 -0.94 9.36
C ARG A 30 24.49 -0.55 10.72
N LEU A 31 23.71 0.16 11.51
CA LEU A 31 24.09 0.62 12.84
C LEU A 31 23.44 -0.19 13.97
N TYR A 32 22.28 -0.81 13.69
CA TYR A 32 21.44 -1.51 14.67
C TYR A 32 20.64 -2.63 13.98
N SER A 33 19.97 -3.44 14.75
CA SER A 33 19.01 -4.47 14.32
C SER A 33 17.59 -4.09 14.69
N THR A 34 16.61 -4.86 14.21
CA THR A 34 15.18 -4.60 14.43
C THR A 34 14.76 -4.67 15.92
N ASP A 35 15.49 -5.44 16.74
CA ASP A 35 15.30 -5.57 18.18
C ASP A 35 16.00 -4.47 19.01
N ASP A 36 16.87 -3.66 18.39
CA ASP A 36 17.55 -2.55 19.06
C ASP A 36 16.57 -1.39 19.32
N PRO A 37 16.55 -0.80 20.54
CA PRO A 37 15.77 0.39 20.81
C PRO A 37 16.03 1.57 19.87
N GLN A 38 17.23 1.66 19.27
CA GLN A 38 17.55 2.68 18.28
C GLN A 38 16.75 2.51 16.99
N PHE A 39 16.44 1.26 16.56
CA PHE A 39 15.56 1.00 15.43
C PHE A 39 14.19 1.65 15.65
N ARG A 40 13.57 1.42 16.80
CA ARG A 40 12.27 2.03 17.15
C ARG A 40 12.33 3.56 17.14
N ARG A 41 13.39 4.14 17.73
CA ARG A 41 13.57 5.60 17.74
C ARG A 41 13.73 6.15 16.32
N SER A 42 14.57 5.50 15.50
CA SER A 42 14.81 5.94 14.12
C SER A 42 13.53 5.86 13.28
N MET A 43 12.78 4.74 13.38
CA MET A 43 11.49 4.59 12.68
C MET A 43 10.49 5.69 13.10
N GLY A 44 10.35 5.95 14.40
CA GLY A 44 9.42 6.95 14.91
C GLY A 44 9.77 8.38 14.48
N VAL A 45 11.06 8.75 14.53
CA VAL A 45 11.48 10.14 14.21
C VAL A 45 11.57 10.38 12.71
N LEU A 46 12.09 9.42 11.94
CA LEU A 46 12.34 9.61 10.51
C LEU A 46 11.06 9.47 9.66
N LEU A 47 10.08 8.66 10.11
CA LEU A 47 8.80 8.49 9.39
C LEU A 47 7.72 9.46 9.89
N GLY A 48 7.96 10.19 10.97
CA GLY A 48 7.09 11.21 11.54
C GLY A 48 6.27 10.73 12.74
N PRO A 49 5.27 9.84 12.62
CA PRO A 49 4.50 9.39 13.78
C PRO A 49 5.31 8.46 14.69
N PRO A 50 5.16 8.56 16.04
CA PRO A 50 5.83 7.65 16.96
C PRO A 50 5.22 6.24 16.92
N ILE A 51 6.00 5.23 17.32
CA ILE A 51 5.49 3.89 17.58
C ILE A 51 4.76 3.90 18.91
N LEU A 52 3.47 3.53 18.92
CA LEU A 52 2.58 3.53 20.08
C LEU A 52 2.35 2.12 20.58
N GLU A 53 2.39 1.94 21.91
CA GLU A 53 2.06 0.68 22.59
C GLU A 53 0.55 0.55 22.79
N GLY A 54 0.10 -0.67 23.10
CA GLY A 54 -1.27 -0.90 23.53
C GLY A 54 -2.27 -1.14 22.40
N ASN A 55 -1.81 -1.58 21.25
CA ASN A 55 -2.68 -1.84 20.11
C ASN A 55 -3.03 -3.32 19.98
N GLN A 56 -4.11 -3.61 19.26
CA GLN A 56 -4.50 -4.92 18.77
C GLN A 56 -4.68 -4.85 17.25
N VAL A 57 -3.91 -5.66 16.54
CA VAL A 57 -3.98 -5.80 15.08
C VAL A 57 -4.37 -7.23 14.76
N GLN A 58 -5.47 -7.38 14.05
CA GLN A 58 -6.01 -8.65 13.57
C GLN A 58 -5.84 -8.73 12.07
N VAL A 59 -5.29 -9.84 11.56
CA VAL A 59 -5.26 -10.11 10.13
C VAL A 59 -6.62 -10.62 9.65
N LEU A 60 -7.04 -10.16 8.49
CA LEU A 60 -8.21 -10.61 7.76
C LEU A 60 -7.75 -11.09 6.37
N ARG A 61 -8.16 -12.29 5.99
CA ARG A 61 -7.68 -12.96 4.76
C ARG A 61 -8.79 -13.03 3.74
N ASN A 62 -8.53 -12.49 2.54
CA ASN A 62 -9.44 -12.53 1.42
C ASN A 62 -10.82 -11.91 1.70
N GLY A 63 -11.66 -11.81 0.68
CA GLY A 63 -12.94 -11.11 0.79
C GLY A 63 -13.92 -11.68 1.81
N ASP A 64 -13.89 -13.00 2.02
CA ASP A 64 -14.82 -13.68 2.95
C ASP A 64 -14.63 -13.27 4.42
N GLU A 65 -13.42 -12.86 4.81
CA GLU A 65 -13.18 -12.31 6.15
C GLU A 65 -13.21 -10.78 6.16
N ILE A 66 -12.67 -10.14 5.10
CA ILE A 66 -12.43 -8.70 5.06
C ILE A 66 -13.74 -7.93 4.96
N PHE A 67 -14.57 -8.23 3.96
CA PHE A 67 -15.78 -7.43 3.70
C PHE A 67 -16.82 -7.54 4.81
N PRO A 68 -17.12 -8.73 5.37
CA PRO A 68 -18.04 -8.80 6.51
C PRO A 68 -17.54 -8.03 7.74
N ALA A 69 -16.22 -8.06 8.02
CA ALA A 69 -15.65 -7.33 9.15
C ALA A 69 -15.75 -5.81 8.96
N MET A 70 -15.46 -5.29 7.75
CA MET A 70 -15.58 -3.87 7.42
C MET A 70 -17.05 -3.41 7.45
N LEU A 71 -17.96 -4.15 6.80
CA LEU A 71 -19.39 -3.83 6.77
C LEU A 71 -20.00 -3.86 8.17
N LYS A 72 -19.65 -4.86 8.99
CA LYS A 72 -20.07 -4.90 10.40
C LYS A 72 -19.66 -3.63 11.14
N ALA A 73 -18.40 -3.21 11.04
CA ALA A 73 -17.93 -2.01 11.70
C ALA A 73 -18.67 -0.75 11.19
N ILE A 74 -18.95 -0.65 9.87
CA ILE A 74 -19.72 0.43 9.29
C ILE A 74 -21.14 0.44 9.89
N HIS A 75 -21.88 -0.68 9.92
CA HIS A 75 -23.22 -0.77 10.47
C HIS A 75 -23.29 -0.43 11.97
N GLU A 76 -22.23 -0.72 12.72
CA GLU A 76 -22.12 -0.45 14.16
C GLU A 76 -21.71 1.00 14.49
N ALA A 77 -21.32 1.81 13.47
CA ALA A 77 -20.86 3.18 13.64
C ALA A 77 -21.92 4.08 14.31
N LYS A 78 -21.49 4.91 15.27
CA LYS A 78 -22.35 5.80 16.05
C LYS A 78 -22.06 7.29 15.82
N HIS A 79 -20.83 7.65 15.49
CA HIS A 79 -20.38 9.04 15.44
C HIS A 79 -19.81 9.44 14.09
N SER A 80 -18.85 8.68 13.57
CA SER A 80 -18.17 9.02 12.34
C SER A 80 -17.67 7.80 11.56
N ILE A 81 -17.63 7.94 10.24
CA ILE A 81 -16.97 7.04 9.32
C ILE A 81 -16.10 7.90 8.41
N THR A 82 -14.80 7.57 8.32
CA THR A 82 -13.88 8.14 7.36
C THR A 82 -13.32 7.02 6.51
N PHE A 83 -13.50 7.08 5.20
CA PHE A 83 -13.16 6.00 4.30
C PHE A 83 -12.43 6.53 3.06
N GLU A 84 -11.18 6.12 2.87
CA GLU A 84 -10.36 6.42 1.70
C GLU A 84 -9.98 5.12 0.99
N THR A 85 -10.21 5.06 -0.33
CA THR A 85 -9.82 3.88 -1.12
C THR A 85 -9.50 4.28 -2.57
N TYR A 86 -8.59 3.50 -3.19
CA TYR A 86 -8.24 3.63 -4.60
C TYR A 86 -9.34 3.08 -5.51
N ILE A 87 -9.64 1.79 -5.41
CA ILE A 87 -10.69 1.12 -6.21
C ILE A 87 -12.03 1.18 -5.46
N TYR A 88 -13.05 1.68 -6.16
CA TYR A 88 -14.44 1.56 -5.73
C TYR A 88 -15.34 1.47 -6.96
N TRP A 89 -15.93 0.30 -7.22
CA TRP A 89 -16.74 0.04 -8.41
C TRP A 89 -18.20 -0.27 -8.05
N SER A 90 -19.14 0.01 -8.98
CA SER A 90 -20.59 -0.24 -8.80
C SER A 90 -20.98 -1.71 -9.02
N GLU A 91 -20.14 -2.64 -8.57
CA GLU A 91 -20.43 -4.07 -8.55
C GLU A 91 -21.18 -4.46 -7.28
N SER A 92 -21.36 -5.78 -7.00
CA SER A 92 -22.21 -6.18 -5.89
C SER A 92 -21.65 -5.70 -4.54
N ILE A 93 -20.34 -5.86 -4.29
CA ILE A 93 -19.74 -5.38 -3.04
C ILE A 93 -19.75 -3.84 -2.93
N GLY A 94 -19.56 -3.14 -4.05
CA GLY A 94 -19.65 -1.67 -4.07
C GLY A 94 -21.04 -1.16 -3.72
N ARG A 95 -22.09 -1.86 -4.12
CA ARG A 95 -23.48 -1.53 -3.71
C ARG A 95 -23.69 -1.78 -2.23
N GLU A 96 -23.23 -2.92 -1.69
CA GLU A 96 -23.33 -3.23 -0.26
C GLU A 96 -22.65 -2.16 0.61
N PHE A 97 -21.44 -1.74 0.24
CA PHE A 97 -20.76 -0.63 0.94
C PHE A 97 -21.51 0.69 0.79
N SER A 98 -22.00 1.02 -0.41
CA SER A 98 -22.76 2.26 -0.63
C SER A 98 -24.03 2.29 0.22
N ASP A 99 -24.76 1.18 0.28
CA ASP A 99 -26.00 1.08 1.05
C ASP A 99 -25.74 1.17 2.56
N ALA A 100 -24.67 0.54 3.06
CA ALA A 100 -24.27 0.65 4.46
C ALA A 100 -23.86 2.09 4.84
N LEU A 101 -23.10 2.78 3.99
CA LEU A 101 -22.71 4.19 4.21
C LEU A 101 -23.93 5.12 4.17
N ILE A 102 -24.87 4.91 3.24
CA ILE A 102 -26.13 5.63 3.14
C ILE A 102 -26.97 5.43 4.41
N GLU A 103 -27.10 4.18 4.88
CA GLU A 103 -27.83 3.84 6.10
C GLU A 103 -27.29 4.64 7.29
N ARG A 104 -25.98 4.64 7.47
CA ARG A 104 -25.34 5.34 8.60
C ARG A 104 -25.44 6.86 8.49
N ALA A 105 -25.27 7.42 7.30
CA ALA A 105 -25.46 8.85 7.09
C ALA A 105 -26.90 9.30 7.43
N ARG A 106 -27.91 8.54 7.01
CA ARG A 106 -29.32 8.77 7.37
C ARG A 106 -29.59 8.64 8.86
N ALA A 107 -28.83 7.78 9.56
CA ALA A 107 -28.90 7.65 11.02
C ALA A 107 -28.15 8.78 11.78
N GLY A 108 -27.61 9.78 11.07
CA GLY A 108 -26.94 10.94 11.66
C GLY A 108 -25.43 10.75 11.90
N VAL A 109 -24.83 9.64 11.46
CA VAL A 109 -23.39 9.43 11.51
C VAL A 109 -22.71 10.36 10.49
N LYS A 110 -21.60 10.98 10.86
CA LYS A 110 -20.80 11.81 9.95
C LYS A 110 -19.97 10.92 9.02
N VAL A 111 -20.36 10.81 7.77
CA VAL A 111 -19.73 9.91 6.79
C VAL A 111 -18.92 10.73 5.78
N HIS A 112 -17.61 10.50 5.74
CA HIS A 112 -16.66 11.12 4.81
C HIS A 112 -16.01 10.04 3.95
N VAL A 113 -16.17 10.15 2.64
CA VAL A 113 -15.63 9.19 1.67
C VAL A 113 -14.71 9.92 0.71
N MET A 114 -13.48 9.43 0.59
CA MET A 114 -12.51 9.90 -0.38
C MET A 114 -12.15 8.78 -1.35
N LEU A 115 -12.33 9.03 -2.63
CA LEU A 115 -12.08 8.08 -3.69
C LEU A 115 -11.01 8.65 -4.64
N ASP A 116 -10.07 7.83 -5.08
CA ASP A 116 -9.24 8.20 -6.21
C ASP A 116 -10.10 8.40 -7.47
N PHE A 117 -9.79 9.44 -8.25
CA PHE A 117 -10.60 9.76 -9.43
C PHE A 117 -10.55 8.63 -10.47
N ILE A 118 -9.36 8.10 -10.77
CA ILE A 118 -9.17 7.05 -11.78
C ILE A 118 -9.64 5.69 -11.26
N GLY A 119 -9.24 5.32 -10.04
CA GLY A 119 -9.62 4.06 -9.42
C GLY A 119 -11.13 3.90 -9.22
N SER A 120 -11.86 5.02 -9.12
CA SER A 120 -13.32 5.03 -8.98
C SER A 120 -14.10 5.37 -10.28
N MET A 121 -13.47 5.28 -11.45
CA MET A 121 -14.16 5.58 -12.72
C MET A 121 -15.33 4.65 -13.02
N LYS A 122 -15.30 3.40 -12.52
CA LYS A 122 -16.39 2.44 -12.68
C LYS A 122 -17.48 2.58 -11.60
N LEU A 123 -17.37 3.54 -10.68
CA LEU A 123 -18.47 3.90 -9.78
C LEU A 123 -19.48 4.76 -10.54
N SER A 124 -20.75 4.34 -10.59
CA SER A 124 -21.79 5.02 -11.34
C SER A 124 -22.10 6.40 -10.75
N ALA A 125 -22.46 7.35 -11.62
CA ALA A 125 -22.89 8.67 -11.18
C ALA A 125 -24.15 8.60 -10.29
N GLU A 126 -25.04 7.64 -10.55
CA GLU A 126 -26.22 7.38 -9.72
C GLU A 126 -25.84 6.97 -8.30
N ALA A 127 -24.88 6.04 -8.12
CA ALA A 127 -24.43 5.63 -6.81
C ALA A 127 -23.80 6.80 -6.03
N ILE A 128 -23.00 7.64 -6.69
CA ILE A 128 -22.42 8.85 -6.09
C ILE A 128 -23.54 9.79 -5.62
N GLU A 129 -24.52 10.03 -6.47
CA GLU A 129 -25.61 10.95 -6.16
C GLU A 129 -26.50 10.43 -5.02
N ARG A 130 -26.84 9.13 -5.02
CA ARG A 130 -27.55 8.48 -3.90
C ARG A 130 -26.82 8.65 -2.56
N MET A 131 -25.49 8.46 -2.54
CA MET A 131 -24.70 8.67 -1.33
C MET A 131 -24.75 10.14 -0.87
N ARG A 132 -24.60 11.11 -1.79
CA ARG A 132 -24.64 12.54 -1.48
C ARG A 132 -26.00 12.97 -0.95
N GLN A 133 -27.09 12.54 -1.58
CA GLN A 133 -28.47 12.84 -1.14
C GLN A 133 -28.77 12.27 0.26
N ALA A 134 -28.10 11.19 0.64
CA ALA A 134 -28.21 10.61 1.98
C ALA A 134 -27.36 11.36 3.04
N GLY A 135 -26.55 12.35 2.65
CA GLY A 135 -25.68 13.11 3.54
C GLY A 135 -24.22 12.62 3.61
N VAL A 136 -23.83 11.64 2.78
CA VAL A 136 -22.43 11.22 2.67
C VAL A 136 -21.60 12.33 2.00
N GLN A 137 -20.59 12.81 2.69
CA GLN A 137 -19.61 13.77 2.13
C GLN A 137 -18.60 13.00 1.28
N LEU A 138 -18.79 13.00 -0.05
CA LEU A 138 -17.98 12.26 -0.99
C LEU A 138 -17.12 13.18 -1.84
N GLN A 139 -15.79 12.95 -1.83
CA GLN A 139 -14.80 13.63 -2.65
C GLN A 139 -14.10 12.66 -3.60
N ARG A 140 -13.85 13.12 -4.83
CA ARG A 140 -12.99 12.41 -5.80
C ARG A 140 -11.66 13.15 -5.91
N TYR A 141 -10.62 12.55 -5.37
CA TYR A 141 -9.29 13.12 -5.23
C TYR A 141 -8.48 12.93 -6.51
N HIS A 142 -7.55 13.83 -6.78
CA HIS A 142 -6.74 13.86 -8.00
C HIS A 142 -7.54 13.92 -9.31
N LYS A 143 -8.71 14.59 -9.29
CA LYS A 143 -9.45 14.84 -10.52
C LYS A 143 -8.56 15.61 -11.49
N PRO A 144 -8.37 15.11 -12.75
CA PRO A 144 -7.59 15.80 -13.76
C PRO A 144 -8.15 17.20 -14.02
N VAL A 145 -7.28 18.21 -14.00
CA VAL A 145 -7.62 19.59 -14.33
C VAL A 145 -6.75 19.97 -15.51
N TRP A 146 -7.33 20.37 -16.64
CA TRP A 146 -6.64 20.56 -17.91
C TRP A 146 -5.44 21.53 -17.89
N TRP A 147 -5.32 22.38 -16.87
CA TRP A 147 -4.17 23.28 -16.67
C TRP A 147 -3.18 22.84 -15.58
N LYS A 148 -3.45 21.73 -14.90
CA LYS A 148 -2.56 21.18 -13.85
C LYS A 148 -1.97 19.83 -14.30
N PHE A 149 -1.16 19.87 -15.34
CA PHE A 149 -0.56 18.67 -15.93
C PHE A 149 0.46 17.96 -15.05
N THR A 150 1.02 18.65 -14.03
CA THR A 150 2.09 18.14 -13.17
C THR A 150 1.67 17.00 -12.24
N ARG A 151 0.37 16.77 -12.05
CA ARG A 151 -0.17 15.78 -11.10
C ARG A 151 -1.13 14.77 -11.74
N LEU A 152 -1.11 14.64 -13.06
CA LEU A 152 -2.02 13.71 -13.75
C LEU A 152 -1.73 12.24 -13.40
N ASN A 153 -0.49 11.93 -12.98
CA ASN A 153 -0.05 10.57 -12.67
C ASN A 153 -0.15 10.20 -11.18
N ASN A 154 -0.34 11.18 -10.29
CA ASN A 154 -0.47 10.91 -8.87
C ASN A 154 -1.82 10.22 -8.56
N ARG A 155 -1.81 9.24 -7.66
CA ARG A 155 -3.00 8.53 -7.20
C ARG A 155 -3.03 8.51 -5.68
N THR A 156 -4.23 8.60 -5.10
CA THR A 156 -4.35 8.12 -3.73
C THR A 156 -4.51 6.60 -3.77
N HIS A 157 -3.45 5.92 -3.39
CA HIS A 157 -3.46 4.45 -3.32
C HIS A 157 -3.72 3.96 -1.89
N ARG A 158 -3.92 4.89 -0.95
CA ARG A 158 -4.29 4.59 0.44
C ARG A 158 -5.59 3.80 0.51
N LYS A 159 -5.66 2.88 1.44
CA LYS A 159 -6.85 2.09 1.77
C LYS A 159 -7.00 2.15 3.28
N VAL A 160 -7.82 3.09 3.74
CA VAL A 160 -8.00 3.38 5.17
C VAL A 160 -9.49 3.58 5.45
N LEU A 161 -10.05 2.77 6.33
CA LEU A 161 -11.38 2.98 6.91
C LEU A 161 -11.19 3.18 8.41
N VAL A 162 -11.75 4.27 8.96
CA VAL A 162 -11.79 4.46 10.41
C VAL A 162 -13.24 4.71 10.84
N VAL A 163 -13.68 3.96 11.82
CA VAL A 163 -15.03 4.03 12.39
C VAL A 163 -14.96 4.56 13.82
N ASP A 164 -15.72 5.62 14.09
CA ASP A 164 -15.81 6.30 15.38
C ASP A 164 -14.46 6.74 15.97
N GLY A 165 -13.42 6.86 15.14
CA GLY A 165 -12.04 7.12 15.57
C GLY A 165 -11.44 6.01 16.44
N ARG A 166 -12.05 4.80 16.49
CA ARG A 166 -11.70 3.70 17.43
C ARG A 166 -11.32 2.40 16.74
N ILE A 167 -11.92 2.10 15.60
CA ILE A 167 -11.66 0.90 14.82
C ILE A 167 -11.11 1.34 13.47
N GLY A 168 -9.93 0.86 13.12
CA GLY A 168 -9.29 1.12 11.84
C GLY A 168 -9.21 -0.13 10.98
N PHE A 169 -9.19 0.06 9.66
CA PHE A 169 -8.88 -0.98 8.68
C PHE A 169 -7.88 -0.44 7.67
N THR A 170 -6.89 -1.25 7.31
CA THR A 170 -5.92 -0.96 6.24
C THR A 170 -5.40 -2.23 5.60
N GLY A 171 -4.87 -2.15 4.38
CA GLY A 171 -4.34 -3.31 3.66
C GLY A 171 -4.40 -3.14 2.15
N GLY A 172 -4.43 -4.27 1.39
CA GLY A 172 -4.37 -4.23 -0.07
C GLY A 172 -5.73 -4.06 -0.77
N VAL A 173 -6.84 -4.39 -0.10
CA VAL A 173 -8.15 -4.58 -0.73
C VAL A 173 -8.79 -3.29 -1.22
N GLY A 174 -9.32 -3.31 -2.45
CA GLY A 174 -10.26 -2.34 -2.98
C GLY A 174 -11.71 -2.81 -2.88
N ILE A 175 -12.66 -1.95 -3.23
CA ILE A 175 -14.09 -2.28 -3.22
C ILE A 175 -14.54 -2.67 -4.63
N ALA A 176 -14.31 -3.94 -4.96
CA ALA A 176 -14.72 -4.55 -6.23
C ALA A 176 -14.86 -6.08 -6.06
N ASP A 177 -15.68 -6.70 -6.90
CA ASP A 177 -16.05 -8.12 -6.75
C ASP A 177 -14.88 -9.09 -6.95
N GLN A 178 -13.80 -8.67 -7.60
CA GLN A 178 -12.58 -9.47 -7.74
C GLN A 178 -11.86 -9.75 -6.40
N TRP A 179 -12.13 -9.01 -5.34
CA TRP A 179 -11.66 -9.34 -3.99
C TRP A 179 -12.65 -10.15 -3.17
N ARG A 180 -13.84 -10.51 -3.71
CA ARG A 180 -14.77 -11.41 -3.02
C ARG A 180 -14.21 -12.82 -2.91
N GLY A 181 -14.82 -13.62 -2.05
CA GLY A 181 -14.48 -15.01 -1.89
C GLY A 181 -13.15 -15.22 -1.18
N ASN A 182 -12.56 -16.38 -1.39
CA ASN A 182 -11.38 -16.84 -0.66
C ASN A 182 -10.22 -17.24 -1.60
N ALA A 183 -10.06 -16.52 -2.71
CA ALA A 183 -8.97 -16.73 -3.68
C ALA A 183 -8.90 -18.19 -4.24
N HIS A 184 -10.06 -18.81 -4.53
CA HIS A 184 -10.14 -20.17 -5.01
C HIS A 184 -9.94 -20.33 -6.52
N ASP A 185 -10.10 -19.25 -7.27
CA ASP A 185 -10.05 -19.23 -8.72
C ASP A 185 -9.44 -17.91 -9.24
N PRO A 186 -9.05 -17.82 -10.52
CA PRO A 186 -8.41 -16.64 -11.10
C PRO A 186 -9.24 -15.34 -11.05
N LYS A 187 -10.55 -15.42 -10.81
CA LYS A 187 -11.43 -14.25 -10.74
C LYS A 187 -11.44 -13.60 -9.34
N HIS A 188 -10.99 -14.32 -8.32
CA HIS A 188 -11.01 -13.90 -6.93
C HIS A 188 -9.59 -13.77 -6.40
N TRP A 189 -9.18 -12.56 -6.09
CA TRP A 189 -7.80 -12.19 -5.78
C TRP A 189 -7.39 -12.61 -4.36
N ARG A 190 -6.14 -13.00 -4.20
CA ARG A 190 -5.50 -13.24 -2.90
C ARG A 190 -5.03 -11.92 -2.32
N ASP A 191 -5.59 -11.51 -1.17
CA ASP A 191 -5.16 -10.30 -0.48
C ASP A 191 -5.29 -10.44 1.05
N THR A 192 -4.71 -9.49 1.78
CA THR A 192 -4.84 -9.35 3.23
C THR A 192 -5.23 -7.93 3.60
N HIS A 193 -6.01 -7.81 4.67
CA HIS A 193 -6.40 -6.55 5.27
C HIS A 193 -6.30 -6.68 6.79
N PHE A 194 -6.25 -5.58 7.51
CA PHE A 194 -5.98 -5.60 8.94
C PHE A 194 -7.00 -4.74 9.66
N ARG A 195 -7.64 -5.33 10.68
CA ARG A 195 -8.48 -4.62 11.63
C ARG A 195 -7.62 -4.20 12.80
N VAL A 196 -7.72 -2.94 13.20
CA VAL A 196 -6.84 -2.29 14.17
C VAL A 196 -7.66 -1.60 15.24
N GLU A 197 -7.29 -1.80 16.48
CA GLU A 197 -7.83 -1.07 17.64
C GLU A 197 -6.67 -0.59 18.53
N GLY A 198 -6.92 0.46 19.31
CA GLY A 198 -5.95 1.04 20.24
C GLY A 198 -5.40 2.39 19.78
N PRO A 199 -4.36 2.91 20.44
CA PRO A 199 -3.86 4.27 20.22
C PRO A 199 -3.45 4.60 18.79
N VAL A 200 -2.98 3.62 18.01
CA VAL A 200 -2.54 3.82 16.62
C VAL A 200 -3.68 4.21 15.67
N VAL A 201 -4.95 3.95 16.05
CA VAL A 201 -6.11 4.36 15.24
C VAL A 201 -6.18 5.89 15.09
N GLY A 202 -5.70 6.64 16.08
CA GLY A 202 -5.55 8.09 15.96
C GLY A 202 -4.59 8.51 14.83
N GLN A 203 -3.53 7.74 14.60
CA GLN A 203 -2.64 7.98 13.45
C GLN A 203 -3.30 7.58 12.12
N MET A 204 -4.11 6.50 12.10
CA MET A 204 -4.89 6.13 10.91
C MET A 204 -5.90 7.22 10.54
N GLN A 205 -6.57 7.80 11.54
CA GLN A 205 -7.48 8.93 11.34
C GLN A 205 -6.75 10.17 10.80
N ALA A 206 -5.54 10.44 11.29
CA ALA A 206 -4.72 11.55 10.81
C ALA A 206 -4.28 11.34 9.33
N VAL A 207 -3.98 10.10 8.93
CA VAL A 207 -3.68 9.76 7.52
C VAL A 207 -4.84 10.09 6.59
N PHE A 208 -6.08 9.78 6.98
CA PHE A 208 -7.27 10.19 6.23
C PHE A 208 -7.44 11.71 6.22
N ALA A 209 -7.34 12.35 7.40
CA ALA A 209 -7.56 13.79 7.56
C ALA A 209 -6.57 14.63 6.74
N ASP A 210 -5.34 14.16 6.53
CA ASP A 210 -4.34 14.81 5.68
C ASP A 210 -4.85 15.01 4.25
N ASN A 211 -5.26 13.93 3.58
CA ASN A 211 -5.78 14.02 2.21
C ASN A 211 -7.16 14.70 2.14
N TRP A 212 -8.00 14.50 3.18
CA TRP A 212 -9.29 15.20 3.26
C TRP A 212 -9.10 16.71 3.30
N THR A 213 -8.19 17.20 4.13
CA THR A 213 -7.88 18.64 4.23
C THR A 213 -7.32 19.17 2.91
N LYS A 214 -6.42 18.44 2.25
CA LYS A 214 -5.87 18.81 0.93
C LYS A 214 -6.95 18.89 -0.15
N ALA A 215 -7.97 18.03 -0.08
CA ALA A 215 -9.05 17.97 -1.08
C ALA A 215 -10.15 19.01 -0.85
N THR A 216 -10.44 19.35 0.41
CA THR A 216 -11.64 20.12 0.77
C THR A 216 -11.33 21.47 1.45
N GLY A 217 -10.14 21.65 2.00
CA GLY A 217 -9.80 22.76 2.89
C GLY A 217 -10.44 22.66 4.29
N VAL A 218 -11.15 21.56 4.60
CA VAL A 218 -11.83 21.34 5.87
C VAL A 218 -10.99 20.43 6.76
N VAL A 219 -10.73 20.86 7.98
CA VAL A 219 -10.06 20.07 9.00
C VAL A 219 -11.11 19.25 9.77
N LEU A 220 -10.89 17.94 9.88
CA LEU A 220 -11.67 17.07 10.75
C LEU A 220 -10.98 17.02 12.11
N ASP A 221 -11.61 17.53 13.14
CA ASP A 221 -11.04 17.60 14.49
C ASP A 221 -12.09 17.21 15.57
N GLY A 222 -11.65 17.28 16.82
CA GLY A 222 -12.47 17.03 17.98
C GLY A 222 -12.77 15.55 18.28
N PRO A 223 -13.53 15.28 19.35
CA PRO A 223 -13.71 13.92 19.88
C PRO A 223 -14.50 12.99 18.98
N THR A 224 -15.22 13.52 17.99
CA THR A 224 -15.93 12.71 16.99
C THR A 224 -14.96 11.92 16.12
N TYR A 225 -13.81 12.50 15.77
CA TYR A 225 -12.79 11.89 14.92
C TYR A 225 -11.56 11.41 15.71
N PHE A 226 -11.23 12.11 16.79
CA PHE A 226 -10.08 11.82 17.65
C PHE A 226 -10.52 11.65 19.10
N PRO A 227 -11.28 10.58 19.44
CA PRO A 227 -11.64 10.29 20.82
C PRO A 227 -10.42 9.90 21.62
N ALA A 228 -10.52 10.02 22.96
CA ALA A 228 -9.49 9.44 23.82
C ALA A 228 -9.45 7.93 23.64
N LEU A 229 -8.27 7.41 23.25
CA LEU A 229 -8.01 6.00 23.02
C LEU A 229 -7.26 5.40 24.20
N LYS A 230 -7.66 4.18 24.59
CA LYS A 230 -7.00 3.41 25.66
C LYS A 230 -6.27 2.22 25.04
N PRO A 231 -5.23 1.70 25.69
CA PRO A 231 -4.65 0.42 25.35
C PRO A 231 -5.71 -0.70 25.37
N VAL A 232 -5.68 -1.55 24.32
CA VAL A 232 -6.60 -2.70 24.15
C VAL A 232 -5.85 -4.01 23.90
N GLY A 233 -4.53 -3.94 23.68
CA GLY A 233 -3.66 -5.06 23.40
C GLY A 233 -2.23 -4.77 23.84
N ALA A 234 -1.29 -5.60 23.40
CA ALA A 234 0.13 -5.50 23.75
C ALA A 234 1.04 -5.09 22.59
N GLN A 235 0.50 -4.95 21.37
CA GLN A 235 1.30 -4.71 20.18
C GLN A 235 1.77 -3.25 20.10
N ALA A 236 3.03 -3.07 19.72
CA ALA A 236 3.58 -1.76 19.38
C ALA A 236 3.34 -1.50 17.88
N ALA A 237 2.70 -0.40 17.54
CA ALA A 237 2.35 -0.11 16.16
C ALA A 237 2.53 1.37 15.81
N GLN A 238 2.72 1.64 14.52
CA GLN A 238 2.85 2.97 13.92
C GLN A 238 2.13 2.97 12.58
N MET A 239 1.23 3.93 12.38
CA MET A 239 0.67 4.19 11.05
C MET A 239 1.29 5.45 10.49
N PHE A 240 1.87 5.36 9.29
CA PHE A 240 2.46 6.50 8.60
C PHE A 240 2.04 6.51 7.14
N SER A 241 2.20 7.64 6.50
CA SER A 241 1.86 7.82 5.09
C SER A 241 2.99 8.51 4.34
N SER A 242 3.02 8.30 3.03
CA SER A 242 3.81 9.08 2.09
C SER A 242 2.91 9.85 1.13
N SER A 243 3.44 10.92 0.57
CA SER A 243 2.77 11.73 -0.44
C SER A 243 3.81 12.41 -1.32
N PRO A 244 3.60 12.52 -2.64
CA PRO A 244 4.53 13.18 -3.56
C PRO A 244 4.81 14.64 -3.21
N THR A 245 3.97 15.28 -2.41
CA THR A 245 4.06 16.69 -2.03
C THR A 245 4.57 16.94 -0.61
N GLY A 246 4.98 15.90 0.11
CA GLY A 246 5.50 16.02 1.47
C GLY A 246 5.79 14.65 2.05
N GLY A 247 7.04 14.37 2.42
CA GLY A 247 7.47 13.05 2.87
C GLY A 247 7.44 11.98 1.78
N SER A 248 7.74 12.36 0.54
CA SER A 248 7.69 11.48 -0.64
C SER A 248 8.55 10.25 -0.49
N GLU A 249 9.67 10.32 0.23
CA GLU A 249 10.58 9.20 0.40
C GLU A 249 10.39 8.41 1.70
N SER A 250 9.37 8.74 2.52
CA SER A 250 9.14 8.06 3.81
C SER A 250 8.93 6.55 3.63
N MET A 251 8.26 6.16 2.55
CA MET A 251 8.01 4.74 2.25
C MET A 251 9.30 4.02 1.86
N LEU A 252 10.08 4.58 0.95
CA LEU A 252 11.41 4.07 0.57
C LEU A 252 12.33 3.99 1.79
N LEU A 253 12.36 5.05 2.60
CA LEU A 253 13.18 5.12 3.81
C LEU A 253 12.83 4.01 4.81
N MET A 254 11.53 3.76 5.02
CA MET A 254 11.06 2.65 5.86
C MET A 254 11.60 1.31 5.37
N TYR A 255 11.48 1.01 4.08
CA TYR A 255 12.01 -0.23 3.51
C TYR A 255 13.53 -0.32 3.65
N LEU A 256 14.26 0.76 3.36
CA LEU A 256 15.73 0.78 3.47
C LEU A 256 16.21 0.58 4.91
N ILE A 257 15.59 1.24 5.90
CA ILE A 257 15.90 1.07 7.31
C ILE A 257 15.67 -0.39 7.71
N SER A 258 14.50 -0.95 7.36
CA SER A 258 14.11 -2.32 7.73
C SER A 258 15.03 -3.38 7.11
N ILE A 259 15.29 -3.30 5.80
CA ILE A 259 16.18 -4.22 5.08
C ILE A 259 17.61 -4.13 5.63
N THR A 260 18.07 -2.91 5.95
CA THR A 260 19.44 -2.70 6.48
C THR A 260 19.58 -3.26 7.89
N ALA A 261 18.55 -3.15 8.74
CA ALA A 261 18.52 -3.66 10.10
C ALA A 261 18.42 -5.20 10.18
N ALA A 262 17.94 -5.86 9.11
CA ALA A 262 17.73 -7.31 9.07
C ALA A 262 19.00 -8.11 9.40
N ARG A 263 18.82 -9.15 10.23
CA ARG A 263 19.86 -10.09 10.67
C ARG A 263 19.67 -11.51 10.17
N GLN A 264 18.43 -11.99 10.12
CA GLN A 264 18.11 -13.39 9.90
C GLN A 264 17.27 -13.63 8.66
N THR A 265 16.11 -12.98 8.59
CA THR A 265 15.12 -13.28 7.55
C THR A 265 14.41 -12.02 7.04
N ILE A 266 14.11 -12.03 5.74
CA ILE A 266 13.19 -11.09 5.10
C ILE A 266 12.17 -11.91 4.32
N HIS A 267 10.87 -11.74 4.64
CA HIS A 267 9.77 -12.27 3.86
C HIS A 267 9.02 -11.08 3.25
N LEU A 268 8.98 -11.00 1.94
CA LEU A 268 8.34 -9.92 1.20
C LEU A 268 7.26 -10.46 0.27
N SER A 269 6.04 -9.99 0.46
CA SER A 269 4.91 -10.18 -0.45
C SER A 269 4.62 -8.85 -1.14
N SER A 270 4.60 -8.82 -2.47
CA SER A 270 4.30 -7.61 -3.22
C SER A 270 3.55 -7.91 -4.50
N SER A 271 2.42 -7.23 -4.71
CA SER A 271 1.65 -7.34 -5.96
C SER A 271 2.43 -6.83 -7.15
N TYR A 272 3.16 -5.74 -6.96
CA TYR A 272 4.10 -5.20 -7.95
C TYR A 272 5.46 -5.12 -7.29
N PHE A 273 6.42 -5.84 -7.87
CA PHE A 273 7.79 -5.91 -7.37
C PHE A 273 8.73 -5.39 -8.45
N VAL A 274 8.85 -4.06 -8.54
CA VAL A 274 9.74 -3.36 -9.49
C VAL A 274 10.71 -2.49 -8.70
N PRO A 275 11.67 -3.13 -7.97
CA PRO A 275 12.62 -2.41 -7.13
C PRO A 275 13.56 -1.52 -7.96
N ASP A 276 13.86 -0.34 -7.43
CA ASP A 276 14.91 0.52 -7.98
C ASP A 276 16.30 -0.03 -7.68
N ASP A 277 17.33 0.59 -8.24
CA ASP A 277 18.71 0.14 -8.06
C ASP A 277 19.18 0.23 -6.60
N LEU A 278 18.66 1.18 -5.82
CA LEU A 278 19.02 1.35 -4.41
C LEU A 278 18.46 0.21 -3.56
N THR A 279 17.19 -0.13 -3.76
CA THR A 279 16.53 -1.24 -3.04
C THR A 279 17.09 -2.60 -3.47
N VAL A 280 17.42 -2.79 -4.76
CA VAL A 280 18.13 -3.99 -5.23
C VAL A 280 19.48 -4.12 -4.51
N ARG A 281 20.28 -3.04 -4.45
CA ARG A 281 21.56 -3.06 -3.73
C ARG A 281 21.40 -3.35 -2.24
N ALA A 282 20.35 -2.79 -1.59
CA ALA A 282 20.07 -3.04 -0.18
C ALA A 282 19.73 -4.51 0.10
N LEU A 283 18.87 -5.13 -0.72
CA LEU A 283 18.51 -6.56 -0.63
C LEU A 283 19.74 -7.46 -0.88
N VAL A 284 20.53 -7.18 -1.92
CA VAL A 284 21.75 -7.92 -2.22
C VAL A 284 22.78 -7.79 -1.07
N ALA A 285 22.93 -6.60 -0.49
CA ALA A 285 23.81 -6.40 0.66
C ALA A 285 23.32 -7.18 1.89
N ALA A 286 22.00 -7.26 2.13
CA ALA A 286 21.44 -8.09 3.20
C ALA A 286 21.69 -9.58 2.96
N ALA A 287 21.47 -10.08 1.75
CA ALA A 287 21.78 -11.48 1.39
C ALA A 287 23.25 -11.82 1.57
N LYS A 288 24.18 -10.94 1.15
CA LYS A 288 25.63 -11.10 1.37
C LYS A 288 26.01 -11.12 2.85
N ARG A 289 25.21 -10.54 3.74
CA ARG A 289 25.39 -10.65 5.21
C ARG A 289 24.88 -11.98 5.78
N GLY A 290 24.27 -12.84 4.97
CA GLY A 290 23.68 -14.12 5.38
C GLY A 290 22.18 -14.04 5.71
N VAL A 291 21.51 -12.93 5.47
CA VAL A 291 20.06 -12.81 5.64
C VAL A 291 19.34 -13.67 4.61
N LYS A 292 18.45 -14.55 5.03
CA LYS A 292 17.60 -15.37 4.15
C LYS A 292 16.44 -14.53 3.65
N ILE A 293 16.36 -14.33 2.33
CA ILE A 293 15.36 -13.46 1.71
C ILE A 293 14.46 -14.28 0.79
N ARG A 294 13.15 -14.22 1.02
CA ARG A 294 12.11 -14.83 0.20
C ARG A 294 11.12 -13.78 -0.26
N ILE A 295 10.78 -13.81 -1.55
CA ILE A 295 9.89 -12.83 -2.18
C ILE A 295 8.79 -13.58 -2.93
N ILE A 296 7.51 -13.24 -2.66
CA ILE A 296 6.36 -13.70 -3.46
C ILE A 296 5.85 -12.56 -4.32
N THR A 297 5.68 -12.83 -5.60
CA THR A 297 5.08 -11.92 -6.57
C THR A 297 3.93 -12.63 -7.31
N PRO A 298 3.04 -11.89 -8.02
CA PRO A 298 2.08 -12.53 -8.90
C PRO A 298 2.75 -13.38 -9.99
N GLY A 299 2.07 -14.45 -10.39
CA GLY A 299 2.43 -15.26 -11.54
C GLY A 299 1.85 -14.71 -12.84
N THR A 300 1.26 -15.61 -13.65
CA THR A 300 0.60 -15.29 -14.93
C THR A 300 -0.73 -14.58 -14.74
N ASP A 301 -1.42 -14.86 -13.64
CA ASP A 301 -2.67 -14.17 -13.28
C ASP A 301 -2.34 -12.84 -12.61
N ILE A 302 -2.04 -11.83 -13.42
CA ILE A 302 -1.73 -10.46 -13.01
C ILE A 302 -2.58 -9.48 -13.83
N ASP A 303 -2.97 -8.38 -13.22
CA ASP A 303 -3.77 -7.33 -13.87
C ASP A 303 -2.95 -6.44 -14.82
N SER A 304 -1.61 -6.50 -14.76
CA SER A 304 -0.70 -5.73 -15.63
C SER A 304 0.53 -6.53 -16.06
N GLU A 305 0.49 -7.07 -17.29
CA GLU A 305 1.62 -7.79 -17.89
C GLU A 305 2.88 -6.91 -18.07
N ILE A 306 2.71 -5.61 -18.27
CA ILE A 306 3.84 -4.66 -18.38
C ILE A 306 4.58 -4.57 -17.05
N VAL A 307 3.87 -4.48 -15.93
CA VAL A 307 4.47 -4.46 -14.60
C VAL A 307 5.18 -5.77 -14.31
N ARG A 308 4.60 -6.92 -14.70
CA ARG A 308 5.25 -8.22 -14.56
C ARG A 308 6.55 -8.31 -15.37
N ALA A 309 6.53 -7.82 -16.60
CA ALA A 309 7.72 -7.79 -17.46
C ALA A 309 8.83 -6.90 -16.85
N ALA A 310 8.51 -5.70 -16.38
CA ALA A 310 9.44 -4.80 -15.69
C ALA A 310 9.98 -5.43 -14.39
N SER A 311 9.12 -6.09 -13.62
CA SER A 311 9.51 -6.84 -12.41
C SER A 311 10.60 -7.87 -12.71
N ARG A 312 10.36 -8.74 -13.70
CA ARG A 312 11.26 -9.84 -14.06
C ARG A 312 12.64 -9.37 -14.53
N GLU A 313 12.75 -8.17 -15.08
CA GLU A 313 14.04 -7.59 -15.46
C GLU A 313 14.93 -7.34 -14.24
N ARG A 314 14.34 -6.97 -13.12
CA ARG A 314 15.07 -6.66 -11.88
C ARG A 314 15.53 -7.89 -11.08
N TRP A 315 15.12 -9.11 -11.44
CA TRP A 315 15.39 -10.31 -10.63
C TRP A 315 16.82 -10.84 -10.75
N GLY A 316 17.51 -10.61 -11.87
CA GLY A 316 18.83 -11.19 -12.12
C GLY A 316 19.85 -10.97 -11.00
N PRO A 317 20.13 -9.74 -10.57
CA PRO A 317 21.05 -9.47 -9.45
C PRO A 317 20.60 -10.11 -8.13
N LEU A 318 19.30 -10.18 -7.87
CA LEU A 318 18.72 -10.78 -6.66
C LEU A 318 18.92 -12.30 -6.65
N LEU A 319 18.58 -12.98 -7.75
CA LEU A 319 18.75 -14.42 -7.90
C LEU A 319 20.23 -14.85 -7.81
N ARG A 320 21.15 -14.07 -8.41
CA ARG A 320 22.61 -14.31 -8.29
C ARG A 320 23.12 -14.14 -6.86
N ALA A 321 22.45 -13.33 -6.06
CA ALA A 321 22.78 -13.16 -4.63
C ALA A 321 22.16 -14.25 -3.74
N GLY A 322 21.44 -15.22 -4.30
CA GLY A 322 20.80 -16.31 -3.56
C GLY A 322 19.44 -15.93 -2.94
N ILE A 323 18.85 -14.82 -3.37
CA ILE A 323 17.50 -14.44 -2.96
C ILE A 323 16.49 -15.32 -3.69
N GLU A 324 15.56 -15.92 -2.93
CA GLU A 324 14.51 -16.78 -3.48
C GLU A 324 13.30 -15.92 -3.92
N ILE A 325 12.90 -16.05 -5.17
CA ILE A 325 11.73 -15.38 -5.75
C ILE A 325 10.75 -16.44 -6.25
N ALA A 326 9.47 -16.32 -5.88
CA ALA A 326 8.44 -17.25 -6.30
C ALA A 326 7.23 -16.52 -6.89
N GLU A 327 6.68 -17.07 -7.97
CA GLU A 327 5.47 -16.61 -8.63
C GLU A 327 4.26 -17.35 -8.08
N TYR A 328 3.33 -16.64 -7.44
CA TYR A 328 2.07 -17.20 -6.95
C TYR A 328 1.20 -17.66 -8.12
N ARG A 329 0.60 -18.87 -8.02
CA ARG A 329 -0.05 -19.50 -9.17
C ARG A 329 -1.56 -19.45 -9.19
N PRO A 330 -2.28 -19.57 -8.03
CA PRO A 330 -3.73 -19.83 -8.09
C PRO A 330 -4.56 -18.69 -8.66
N THR A 331 -4.15 -17.43 -8.44
CA THR A 331 -4.89 -16.24 -8.84
C THR A 331 -3.97 -15.00 -8.74
N MET A 332 -4.49 -13.81 -9.05
CA MET A 332 -3.78 -12.55 -8.79
C MET A 332 -3.41 -12.45 -7.31
N PHE A 333 -2.11 -12.31 -7.05
CA PHE A 333 -1.55 -12.11 -5.72
C PHE A 333 -1.44 -10.62 -5.42
N HIS A 334 -2.34 -10.10 -4.58
CA HIS A 334 -2.43 -8.67 -4.33
C HIS A 334 -1.98 -8.27 -2.91
N VAL A 335 -1.30 -9.15 -2.19
CA VAL A 335 -0.78 -8.91 -0.83
C VAL A 335 0.40 -7.93 -0.84
N LYS A 336 0.47 -7.06 0.17
CA LYS A 336 1.59 -6.16 0.44
C LYS A 336 1.99 -6.33 1.90
N ALA A 337 3.06 -7.10 2.13
CA ALA A 337 3.56 -7.37 3.48
C ALA A 337 5.08 -7.56 3.47
N LEU A 338 5.74 -6.98 4.45
CA LEU A 338 7.16 -7.17 4.73
C LEU A 338 7.30 -7.68 6.17
N VAL A 339 8.01 -8.78 6.37
CA VAL A 339 8.35 -9.29 7.71
C VAL A 339 9.86 -9.39 7.84
N ILE A 340 10.42 -8.78 8.87
CA ILE A 340 11.85 -8.77 9.19
C ILE A 340 12.09 -9.46 10.52
N ASP A 341 12.96 -10.45 10.53
CA ASP A 341 13.50 -11.13 11.72
C ASP A 341 12.43 -11.62 12.71
N SER A 342 11.23 -11.98 12.21
CA SER A 342 10.08 -12.40 13.02
C SER A 342 9.73 -11.42 14.16
N LEU A 343 9.91 -10.12 13.94
CA LEU A 343 9.60 -9.05 14.88
C LEU A 343 8.93 -7.86 14.23
N MET A 344 9.52 -7.29 13.18
CA MET A 344 8.99 -6.12 12.48
C MET A 344 8.13 -6.57 11.29
N VAL A 345 6.92 -6.07 11.24
CA VAL A 345 5.98 -6.28 10.14
C VAL A 345 5.55 -4.92 9.58
N SER A 346 5.58 -4.75 8.27
CA SER A 346 4.96 -3.60 7.58
C SER A 346 3.92 -4.11 6.61
N VAL A 347 2.70 -3.61 6.75
CA VAL A 347 1.54 -3.97 5.93
C VAL A 347 0.75 -2.72 5.53
N GLY A 348 0.09 -2.73 4.39
CA GLY A 348 -0.66 -1.56 3.96
C GLY A 348 -0.94 -1.54 2.48
N SER A 349 -0.88 -0.35 1.89
CA SER A 349 -1.20 -0.15 0.48
C SER A 349 0.01 -0.21 -0.44
N THR A 350 1.24 -0.11 0.08
CA THR A 350 2.46 0.13 -0.68
C THR A 350 2.97 -1.12 -1.38
N ASN A 351 3.07 -1.07 -2.70
CA ASN A 351 3.84 -2.04 -3.48
C ASN A 351 5.34 -1.76 -3.36
N PHE A 352 6.16 -2.77 -3.69
CA PHE A 352 7.61 -2.61 -3.70
C PHE A 352 8.08 -2.12 -5.08
N ASP A 353 7.68 -0.91 -5.42
CA ASP A 353 7.96 -0.27 -6.70
C ASP A 353 8.17 1.25 -6.55
N ASN A 354 8.77 1.85 -7.57
CA ASN A 354 9.09 3.28 -7.59
C ASN A 354 7.83 4.17 -7.56
N ARG A 355 6.73 3.71 -8.16
CA ARG A 355 5.47 4.44 -8.16
C ARG A 355 4.91 4.59 -6.75
N SER A 356 4.87 3.51 -5.98
CA SER A 356 4.43 3.53 -4.58
C SER A 356 5.38 4.33 -3.68
N PHE A 357 6.69 4.31 -4.00
CA PHE A 357 7.66 5.04 -3.19
C PHE A 357 7.63 6.55 -3.41
N ASN A 358 7.36 7.02 -4.64
CA ASN A 358 7.60 8.41 -5.02
C ASN A 358 6.41 9.14 -5.65
N ILE A 359 5.41 8.44 -6.18
CA ILE A 359 4.36 9.04 -7.01
C ILE A 359 2.98 8.97 -6.35
N ASN A 360 2.66 7.88 -5.65
CA ASN A 360 1.36 7.69 -5.03
C ASN A 360 1.32 8.25 -3.60
N ASP A 361 0.11 8.60 -3.15
CA ASP A 361 -0.17 8.68 -1.72
C ASP A 361 -0.36 7.25 -1.21
N GLU A 362 0.49 6.82 -0.29
CA GLU A 362 0.47 5.49 0.31
C GLU A 362 0.32 5.56 1.83
N ALA A 363 -0.05 4.45 2.45
CA ALA A 363 -0.12 4.34 3.90
C ALA A 363 0.20 2.92 4.34
N ASN A 364 1.10 2.79 5.33
CA ASN A 364 1.49 1.50 5.90
C ASN A 364 1.39 1.51 7.43
N LEU A 365 0.98 0.38 7.95
CA LEU A 365 1.01 0.04 9.36
C LEU A 365 2.25 -0.80 9.66
N ASN A 366 3.14 -0.27 10.49
CA ASN A 366 4.26 -1.01 11.05
C ASN A 366 3.86 -1.59 12.40
N VAL A 367 4.12 -2.87 12.63
CA VAL A 367 3.85 -3.57 13.88
C VAL A 367 5.15 -4.22 14.36
N LEU A 368 5.52 -4.01 15.61
CA LEU A 368 6.66 -4.65 16.27
C LEU A 368 6.12 -5.59 17.35
N ASP A 369 5.92 -6.85 16.94
CA ASP A 369 5.38 -7.90 17.82
C ASP A 369 5.75 -9.28 17.27
N HIS A 370 6.32 -10.14 18.12
CA HIS A 370 6.77 -11.45 17.69
C HIS A 370 5.62 -12.40 17.32
N ALA A 371 4.51 -12.35 18.06
CA ALA A 371 3.38 -13.24 17.80
C ALA A 371 2.70 -12.88 16.46
N PHE A 372 2.47 -11.59 16.24
CA PHE A 372 1.94 -11.10 14.98
C PHE A 372 2.88 -11.38 13.79
N ALA A 373 4.19 -11.19 13.97
CA ALA A 373 5.17 -11.51 12.95
C ALA A 373 5.20 -13.01 12.63
N ALA A 374 5.10 -13.88 13.64
CA ALA A 374 5.01 -15.33 13.44
C ALA A 374 3.75 -15.73 12.67
N GLU A 375 2.60 -15.11 12.96
CA GLU A 375 1.37 -15.30 12.19
C GLU A 375 1.56 -14.88 10.72
N GLN A 376 2.17 -13.73 10.46
CA GLN A 376 2.44 -13.27 9.10
C GLN A 376 3.42 -14.18 8.35
N VAL A 377 4.44 -14.74 9.03
CA VAL A 377 5.34 -15.74 8.45
C VAL A 377 4.59 -17.03 8.12
N SER A 378 3.65 -17.47 8.97
CA SER A 378 2.80 -18.63 8.69
C SER A 378 1.98 -18.41 7.42
N ILE A 379 1.31 -17.27 7.30
CA ILE A 379 0.53 -16.89 6.12
C ILE A 379 1.43 -16.83 4.86
N PHE A 380 2.61 -16.23 4.99
CA PHE A 380 3.59 -16.20 3.91
C PHE A 380 3.98 -17.61 3.45
N ASN A 381 4.23 -18.54 4.37
CA ASN A 381 4.61 -19.90 4.04
C ASN A 381 3.46 -20.70 3.38
N GLU A 382 2.20 -20.44 3.76
CA GLU A 382 1.03 -21.01 3.08
C GLU A 382 0.92 -20.53 1.62
N ASP A 383 1.17 -19.23 1.39
CA ASP A 383 1.18 -18.65 0.05
C ASP A 383 2.42 -19.12 -0.76
N TRP A 384 3.57 -19.25 -0.09
CA TRP A 384 4.80 -19.79 -0.70
C TRP A 384 4.62 -21.22 -1.21
N ALA A 385 3.92 -22.05 -0.46
CA ALA A 385 3.65 -23.44 -0.86
C ALA A 385 2.79 -23.55 -2.14
N LYS A 386 2.05 -22.49 -2.49
CA LYS A 386 1.24 -22.39 -3.72
C LYS A 386 1.99 -21.67 -4.85
N ALA A 387 3.18 -21.15 -4.59
CA ALA A 387 3.96 -20.41 -5.55
C ALA A 387 5.00 -21.31 -6.26
N ARG A 388 5.42 -20.90 -7.44
CA ARG A 388 6.47 -21.54 -8.20
C ARG A 388 7.79 -20.80 -7.97
N LEU A 389 8.79 -21.46 -7.40
CA LEU A 389 10.13 -20.92 -7.28
C LEU A 389 10.72 -20.67 -8.69
N VAL A 390 11.34 -19.52 -8.88
CA VAL A 390 12.04 -19.14 -10.10
C VAL A 390 13.54 -19.34 -9.90
N SER A 391 14.14 -20.24 -10.68
CA SER A 391 15.60 -20.42 -10.64
C SER A 391 16.32 -19.37 -11.49
N LEU A 392 17.60 -19.13 -11.17
CA LEU A 392 18.45 -18.26 -12.01
C LEU A 392 18.49 -18.78 -13.47
N LYS A 393 18.55 -20.10 -13.66
CA LYS A 393 18.55 -20.74 -14.97
C LYS A 393 17.25 -20.46 -15.74
N ASP A 394 16.09 -20.54 -15.08
CA ASP A 394 14.81 -20.20 -15.71
C ASP A 394 14.76 -18.74 -16.13
N TRP A 395 15.30 -17.86 -15.28
CA TRP A 395 15.38 -16.43 -15.58
C TRP A 395 16.31 -16.12 -16.75
N GLU A 396 17.49 -16.72 -16.82
CA GLU A 396 18.45 -16.54 -17.91
C GLU A 396 17.97 -17.12 -19.24
N ASN A 397 17.22 -18.23 -19.20
CA ASN A 397 16.67 -18.92 -20.37
C ASN A 397 15.29 -18.38 -20.81
N ARG A 398 14.86 -17.23 -20.31
CA ARG A 398 13.63 -16.57 -20.81
C ARG A 398 13.67 -16.42 -22.32
N SER A 399 12.50 -16.48 -22.97
CA SER A 399 12.40 -16.29 -24.40
C SER A 399 12.98 -14.92 -24.81
N TRP A 400 13.48 -14.80 -26.03
CA TRP A 400 13.98 -13.50 -26.51
C TRP A 400 12.87 -12.43 -26.52
N LYS A 401 11.60 -12.84 -26.76
CA LYS A 401 10.44 -11.95 -26.69
C LYS A 401 10.23 -11.41 -25.30
N ASP A 402 10.33 -12.28 -24.28
CA ASP A 402 10.22 -11.85 -22.88
C ASP A 402 11.37 -10.89 -22.50
N LYS A 403 12.58 -11.13 -22.96
CA LYS A 403 13.74 -10.26 -22.69
C LYS A 403 13.52 -8.87 -23.29
N VAL A 404 13.11 -8.78 -24.57
CA VAL A 404 12.84 -7.51 -25.24
C VAL A 404 11.66 -6.78 -24.56
N LEU A 405 10.58 -7.49 -24.24
CA LEU A 405 9.43 -6.88 -23.55
C LEU A 405 9.85 -6.35 -22.17
N SER A 406 10.65 -7.12 -21.41
CA SER A 406 11.14 -6.70 -20.10
C SER A 406 12.05 -5.47 -20.17
N GLU A 407 12.93 -5.40 -21.17
CA GLU A 407 13.82 -4.26 -21.40
C GLU A 407 13.02 -3.01 -21.77
N LEU A 408 12.06 -3.13 -22.68
CA LEU A 408 11.15 -2.02 -23.03
C LEU A 408 10.30 -1.56 -21.84
N ALA A 409 9.77 -2.51 -21.07
CA ALA A 409 9.00 -2.20 -19.86
C ALA A 409 9.85 -1.52 -18.78
N SER A 410 11.16 -1.85 -18.69
CA SER A 410 12.05 -1.23 -17.72
C SER A 410 12.31 0.26 -17.99
N VAL A 411 12.23 0.70 -19.25
CA VAL A 411 12.35 2.14 -19.61
C VAL A 411 11.26 2.99 -18.99
N VAL A 412 10.06 2.41 -18.83
CA VAL A 412 8.93 3.07 -18.15
C VAL A 412 8.82 2.64 -16.68
N GLY A 413 9.74 1.80 -16.20
CA GLY A 413 9.74 1.23 -14.84
C GLY A 413 9.67 2.28 -13.72
N ASP A 414 10.25 3.45 -13.94
CA ASP A 414 10.18 4.57 -12.98
C ASP A 414 8.78 5.20 -12.88
N GLN A 415 7.88 4.86 -13.78
CA GLN A 415 6.47 5.32 -13.81
C GLN A 415 5.47 4.21 -13.45
N LEU A 416 5.96 2.96 -13.33
CA LEU A 416 5.17 1.76 -12.99
C LEU A 416 5.13 1.51 -11.49
#